data_8f05ea0478a5068d5f5f8a264ebe5a9a
#
_entry.id   8f05ea0478a5068d5f5f8a264ebe5a9a
#
_cell.length_a   1.000
_cell.length_b   1.000
_cell.length_c   1.000
_cell.angle_alpha   90.00
_cell.angle_beta   90.00
_cell.angle_gamma   90.00
#
_symmetry.space_group_name_H-M   'P 1'
#
loop_
_entity.id
_entity.type
_entity.pdbx_description
1 polymer ?
#
loop_
_entity_poly.entity_id
_entity_poly.type
_entity_poly.pdbx_seq_one_letter_code
_entity_poly.pdbx_strand_id
1 'polypeptide(L)'
;NIKKKIPYINSLIILNDPKTGMPLAILRGNWITAIRTAAVSAVTAKYLAPKKKQITIGIFGTGLQAYVNVLTFKALYKNPRFVLFNHNEQSLKKFLIKFKNENFQVENDFHKVVKISDVIISATTFTSEITPYIYEKDLKDDVLILPLDYGCRVDPNLYKRLDEVYTDDISQYKVKSENKTFFPKQRPKIKNEIGDLIAKRIIRSKKPKKILVFNLGIALFDILTALSMIKK
;
A
#
# COMPACT_ATOMS: atom_id res chain seq x y z
N ASN A 1 -18.70 6.52 -11.93
CA ASN A 1 -17.96 6.28 -13.18
C ASN A 1 -17.96 4.83 -13.66
N ILE A 2 -18.46 3.88 -12.89
CA ILE A 2 -18.56 2.46 -13.30
C ILE A 2 -19.40 2.31 -14.58
N LYS A 3 -20.52 3.03 -14.68
CA LYS A 3 -21.41 3.02 -15.88
C LYS A 3 -20.70 3.54 -17.15
N LYS A 4 -19.68 4.42 -17.04
CA LYS A 4 -18.97 5.02 -18.17
C LYS A 4 -17.64 4.34 -18.52
N LYS A 5 -17.25 3.27 -17.83
CA LYS A 5 -15.94 2.59 -18.00
C LYS A 5 -14.72 3.54 -17.88
N ILE A 6 -14.87 4.65 -17.16
CA ILE A 6 -13.81 5.62 -16.93
C ILE A 6 -13.06 5.22 -15.65
N PRO A 7 -11.72 5.20 -15.64
CA PRO A 7 -10.95 4.93 -14.43
C PRO A 7 -11.30 5.91 -13.29
N TYR A 8 -11.26 5.43 -12.06
CA TYR A 8 -11.51 6.28 -10.87
C TYR A 8 -10.46 7.39 -10.72
N ILE A 9 -9.21 7.07 -11.03
CA ILE A 9 -8.09 8.00 -10.98
C ILE A 9 -7.71 8.35 -12.40
N ASN A 10 -7.77 9.63 -12.72
CA ASN A 10 -7.30 10.20 -13.99
C ASN A 10 -6.45 11.41 -13.65
N SER A 11 -5.23 11.44 -14.17
CA SER A 11 -4.29 12.52 -13.91
C SER A 11 -3.35 12.76 -15.09
N LEU A 12 -2.89 13.99 -15.19
CA LEU A 12 -1.78 14.40 -16.05
C LEU A 12 -0.63 14.86 -15.16
N ILE A 13 0.59 14.54 -15.57
CA ILE A 13 1.82 15.01 -14.95
C ILE A 13 2.53 15.87 -15.99
N ILE A 14 2.80 17.12 -15.63
CA ILE A 14 3.59 18.04 -16.44
C ILE A 14 4.95 18.19 -15.75
N LEU A 15 6.01 17.87 -16.48
CA LEU A 15 7.37 18.06 -16.00
C LEU A 15 7.97 19.28 -16.68
N ASN A 16 8.48 20.19 -15.87
CA ASN A 16 9.20 21.36 -16.35
C ASN A 16 10.67 21.29 -15.93
N ASP A 17 11.53 21.87 -16.72
CA ASP A 17 12.92 22.11 -16.34
C ASP A 17 12.95 23.11 -15.17
N PRO A 18 13.59 22.78 -14.03
CA PRO A 18 13.56 23.63 -12.84
C PRO A 18 14.37 24.93 -12.98
N LYS A 19 15.27 25.03 -13.98
CA LYS A 19 16.09 26.22 -14.22
C LYS A 19 15.42 27.18 -15.19
N THR A 20 14.76 26.67 -16.20
CA THR A 20 14.22 27.48 -17.30
C THR A 20 12.70 27.60 -17.28
N GLY A 21 12.01 26.72 -16.53
CA GLY A 21 10.55 26.59 -16.53
C GLY A 21 9.98 25.94 -17.79
N MET A 22 10.82 25.58 -18.77
CA MET A 22 10.39 24.98 -20.04
C MET A 22 9.75 23.60 -19.81
N PRO A 23 8.59 23.32 -20.46
CA PRO A 23 7.99 22.00 -20.41
C PRO A 23 8.90 20.94 -21.02
N LEU A 24 9.18 19.88 -20.26
CA LEU A 24 9.98 18.73 -20.70
C LEU A 24 9.10 17.57 -21.19
N ALA A 25 7.98 17.35 -20.53
CA ALA A 25 7.06 16.26 -20.87
C ALA A 25 5.66 16.48 -20.29
N ILE A 26 4.67 15.93 -20.99
CA ILE A 26 3.29 15.75 -20.51
C ILE A 26 2.99 14.26 -20.53
N LEU A 27 2.66 13.70 -19.39
CA LEU A 27 2.50 12.26 -19.19
C LEU A 27 1.12 11.95 -18.62
N ARG A 28 0.53 10.83 -19.06
CA ARG A 28 -0.67 10.31 -18.41
C ARG A 28 -0.30 9.68 -17.08
N GLY A 29 -0.83 10.24 -15.97
CA GLY A 29 -0.40 9.90 -14.63
C GLY A 29 -0.97 8.60 -14.04
N ASN A 30 -2.02 8.02 -14.64
CA ASN A 30 -2.71 6.85 -14.08
C ASN A 30 -1.79 5.68 -13.73
N TRP A 31 -0.92 5.30 -14.70
CA TRP A 31 0.02 4.19 -14.51
C TRP A 31 1.17 4.58 -13.58
N ILE A 32 1.65 5.81 -13.70
CA ILE A 32 2.71 6.35 -12.84
C ILE A 32 2.25 6.30 -11.37
N THR A 33 1.04 6.80 -11.09
CA THR A 33 0.45 6.76 -9.75
C THR A 33 0.31 5.32 -9.22
N ALA A 34 -0.08 4.38 -10.06
CA ALA A 34 -0.20 2.98 -9.65
C ALA A 34 1.17 2.41 -9.27
N ILE A 35 2.17 2.55 -10.13
CA ILE A 35 3.51 2.00 -9.91
C ILE A 35 4.21 2.65 -8.71
N ARG A 36 4.19 4.02 -8.60
CA ARG A 36 4.87 4.69 -7.49
C ARG A 36 4.27 4.30 -6.14
N THR A 37 2.96 4.10 -6.07
CA THR A 37 2.30 3.66 -4.83
C THR A 37 2.79 2.27 -4.41
N ALA A 38 2.85 1.33 -5.35
CA ALA A 38 3.36 -0.01 -5.08
C ALA A 38 4.87 -0.01 -4.78
N ALA A 39 5.65 0.85 -5.44
CA ALA A 39 7.08 1.00 -5.17
C ALA A 39 7.32 1.51 -3.74
N VAL A 40 6.55 2.49 -3.27
CA VAL A 40 6.62 2.97 -1.88
C VAL A 40 6.25 1.85 -0.90
N SER A 41 5.23 1.05 -1.19
CA SER A 41 4.87 -0.12 -0.37
C SER A 41 6.02 -1.13 -0.30
N ALA A 42 6.67 -1.42 -1.43
CA ALA A 42 7.81 -2.35 -1.48
C ALA A 42 9.04 -1.80 -0.75
N VAL A 43 9.35 -0.49 -0.90
CA VAL A 43 10.43 0.17 -0.16
C VAL A 43 10.12 0.13 1.35
N THR A 44 8.90 0.46 1.76
CA THR A 44 8.47 0.35 3.16
C THR A 44 8.68 -1.08 3.69
N ALA A 45 8.28 -2.09 2.93
CA ALA A 45 8.45 -3.49 3.30
C ALA A 45 9.93 -3.90 3.40
N LYS A 46 10.80 -3.39 2.53
CA LYS A 46 12.25 -3.63 2.59
C LYS A 46 12.85 -3.26 3.95
N TYR A 47 12.35 -2.18 4.57
CA TYR A 47 12.87 -1.66 5.84
C TYR A 47 12.10 -2.18 7.05
N LEU A 48 10.78 -2.37 6.94
CA LEU A 48 9.90 -2.60 8.07
C LEU A 48 9.17 -3.95 8.08
N ALA A 49 9.26 -4.78 7.03
CA ALA A 49 8.68 -6.12 7.08
C ALA A 49 9.49 -7.06 7.98
N PRO A 50 8.87 -8.11 8.54
CA PRO A 50 9.57 -9.17 9.24
C PRO A 50 10.71 -9.77 8.41
N LYS A 51 11.85 -10.03 9.04
CA LYS A 51 13.01 -10.64 8.36
C LYS A 51 12.85 -12.16 8.32
N LYS A 52 12.31 -12.67 7.23
CA LYS A 52 12.04 -14.10 7.01
C LYS A 52 12.64 -14.60 5.71
N LYS A 53 13.01 -15.88 5.67
CA LYS A 53 13.50 -16.57 4.46
C LYS A 53 12.39 -16.62 3.38
N GLN A 54 11.17 -16.88 3.80
CA GLN A 54 9.97 -16.81 2.96
C GLN A 54 8.96 -15.89 3.62
N ILE A 55 8.50 -14.88 2.90
CA ILE A 55 7.52 -13.92 3.37
C ILE A 55 6.14 -14.21 2.77
N THR A 56 5.12 -14.14 3.60
CA THR A 56 3.71 -14.28 3.17
C THR A 56 3.05 -12.91 3.12
N ILE A 57 2.48 -12.58 1.98
CA ILE A 57 1.86 -11.28 1.69
C ILE A 57 0.37 -11.50 1.48
N GLY A 58 -0.43 -11.02 2.43
CA GLY A 58 -1.88 -10.99 2.32
C GLY A 58 -2.34 -9.75 1.56
N ILE A 59 -3.18 -9.91 0.55
CA ILE A 59 -3.69 -8.80 -0.26
C ILE A 59 -5.20 -8.83 -0.24
N PHE A 60 -5.79 -7.73 0.20
CA PHE A 60 -7.23 -7.47 0.16
C PHE A 60 -7.59 -6.63 -1.06
N GLY A 61 -8.48 -7.16 -1.90
CA GLY A 61 -8.81 -6.57 -3.19
C GLY A 61 -7.96 -7.10 -4.35
N THR A 62 -8.49 -6.96 -5.57
CA THR A 62 -7.86 -7.46 -6.82
C THR A 62 -7.92 -6.42 -7.94
N GLY A 63 -7.80 -5.15 -7.55
CA GLY A 63 -7.74 -4.01 -8.47
C GLY A 63 -6.34 -3.75 -9.01
N LEU A 64 -6.16 -2.57 -9.63
CA LEU A 64 -4.88 -2.14 -10.18
C LEU A 64 -3.78 -2.07 -9.11
N GLN A 65 -4.09 -1.57 -7.90
CA GLN A 65 -3.11 -1.49 -6.81
C GLN A 65 -2.65 -2.88 -6.36
N ALA A 66 -3.56 -3.86 -6.24
CA ALA A 66 -3.17 -5.23 -5.95
C ALA A 66 -2.24 -5.78 -7.04
N TYR A 67 -2.57 -5.55 -8.32
CA TYR A 67 -1.77 -6.00 -9.46
C TYR A 67 -0.33 -5.47 -9.41
N VAL A 68 -0.16 -4.16 -9.28
CA VAL A 68 1.19 -3.55 -9.25
C VAL A 68 1.95 -3.89 -7.97
N ASN A 69 1.28 -4.08 -6.83
CA ASN A 69 1.93 -4.55 -5.60
C ASN A 69 2.45 -5.99 -5.75
N VAL A 70 1.73 -6.90 -6.40
CA VAL A 70 2.27 -8.24 -6.70
C VAL A 70 3.56 -8.12 -7.50
N LEU A 71 3.60 -7.30 -8.56
CA LEU A 71 4.79 -7.11 -9.38
C LEU A 71 5.98 -6.55 -8.57
N THR A 72 5.76 -5.52 -7.77
CA THR A 72 6.84 -4.88 -7.00
C THR A 72 7.35 -5.76 -5.87
N PHE A 73 6.47 -6.52 -5.20
CA PHE A 73 6.89 -7.45 -4.15
C PHE A 73 7.61 -8.68 -4.71
N LYS A 74 7.27 -9.13 -5.93
CA LYS A 74 8.05 -10.14 -6.66
C LYS A 74 9.46 -9.64 -7.03
N ALA A 75 9.58 -8.37 -7.37
CA ALA A 75 10.89 -7.77 -7.61
C ALA A 75 11.72 -7.59 -6.32
N LEU A 76 11.05 -7.40 -5.17
CA LEU A 76 11.71 -7.22 -3.87
C LEU A 76 12.16 -8.55 -3.24
N TYR A 77 11.34 -9.61 -3.32
CA TYR A 77 11.57 -10.89 -2.65
C TYR A 77 11.75 -12.02 -3.67
N LYS A 78 12.67 -12.93 -3.39
CA LYS A 78 12.98 -14.04 -4.30
C LYS A 78 11.79 -15.01 -4.51
N ASN A 79 11.09 -15.38 -3.43
CA ASN A 79 9.96 -16.31 -3.47
C ASN A 79 8.87 -15.87 -2.48
N PRO A 80 8.16 -14.75 -2.73
CA PRO A 80 7.07 -14.34 -1.86
C PRO A 80 5.86 -15.25 -2.07
N ARG A 81 5.15 -15.57 -0.98
CA ARG A 81 3.86 -16.26 -1.04
C ARG A 81 2.76 -15.22 -0.98
N PHE A 82 1.84 -15.24 -1.94
CA PHE A 82 0.70 -14.34 -1.96
C PHE A 82 -0.58 -15.07 -1.54
N VAL A 83 -1.34 -14.42 -0.66
CA VAL A 83 -2.65 -14.86 -0.21
C VAL A 83 -3.66 -13.76 -0.53
N LEU A 84 -4.68 -14.10 -1.30
CA LEU A 84 -5.64 -13.14 -1.82
C LEU A 84 -7.00 -13.31 -1.17
N PHE A 85 -7.65 -12.17 -0.90
CA PHE A 85 -9.06 -12.11 -0.53
C PHE A 85 -9.77 -11.04 -1.37
N ASN A 86 -10.92 -11.40 -1.92
CA ASN A 86 -11.83 -10.45 -2.55
C ASN A 86 -13.27 -10.97 -2.47
N HIS A 87 -14.21 -10.14 -2.03
CA HIS A 87 -15.65 -10.48 -2.06
C HIS A 87 -16.19 -10.69 -3.46
N ASN A 88 -15.62 -10.04 -4.47
CA ASN A 88 -16.08 -10.13 -5.85
C ASN A 88 -15.31 -11.22 -6.58
N GLU A 89 -15.92 -12.39 -6.70
CA GLU A 89 -15.33 -13.55 -7.40
C GLU A 89 -14.97 -13.26 -8.85
N GLN A 90 -15.79 -12.47 -9.56
CA GLN A 90 -15.53 -12.14 -10.96
C GLN A 90 -14.25 -11.29 -11.10
N SER A 91 -14.05 -10.34 -10.19
CA SER A 91 -12.83 -9.53 -10.13
C SER A 91 -11.62 -10.39 -9.77
N LEU A 92 -11.78 -11.34 -8.85
CA LEU A 92 -10.73 -12.29 -8.48
C LEU A 92 -10.33 -13.17 -9.67
N LYS A 93 -11.31 -13.78 -10.37
CA LYS A 93 -11.04 -14.57 -11.57
C LYS A 93 -10.29 -13.78 -12.65
N LYS A 94 -10.71 -12.54 -12.93
CA LYS A 94 -10.01 -11.65 -13.87
C LYS A 94 -8.58 -11.31 -13.44
N PHE A 95 -8.34 -11.18 -12.14
CA PHE A 95 -7.01 -10.94 -11.59
C PHE A 95 -6.10 -12.16 -11.78
N LEU A 96 -6.55 -13.35 -11.42
CA LEU A 96 -5.81 -14.60 -11.55
C LEU A 96 -5.40 -14.88 -13.00
N ILE A 97 -6.28 -14.59 -13.97
CA ILE A 97 -5.97 -14.74 -15.41
C ILE A 97 -4.76 -13.88 -15.83
N LYS A 98 -4.54 -12.72 -15.22
CA LYS A 98 -3.38 -11.86 -15.53
C LYS A 98 -2.05 -12.45 -15.05
N PHE A 99 -2.10 -13.42 -14.15
CA PHE A 99 -0.93 -14.05 -13.53
C PHE A 99 -0.97 -15.57 -13.74
N LYS A 100 -1.15 -16.02 -15.00
CA LYS A 100 -1.37 -17.45 -15.34
C LYS A 100 -0.36 -18.43 -14.74
N ASN A 101 0.87 -17.98 -14.51
CA ASN A 101 1.98 -18.83 -14.03
C ASN A 101 2.28 -18.63 -12.54
N GLU A 102 1.41 -17.91 -11.81
CA GLU A 102 1.61 -17.65 -10.39
C GLU A 102 0.70 -18.51 -9.53
N ASN A 103 1.25 -19.10 -8.51
CA ASN A 103 0.48 -19.86 -7.54
C ASN A 103 0.03 -18.95 -6.40
N PHE A 104 -1.19 -18.43 -6.51
CA PHE A 104 -1.83 -17.69 -5.44
C PHE A 104 -2.64 -18.62 -4.54
N GLN A 105 -2.49 -18.45 -3.22
CA GLN A 105 -3.49 -18.98 -2.30
C GLN A 105 -4.67 -18.01 -2.27
N VAL A 106 -5.87 -18.53 -2.50
CA VAL A 106 -7.12 -17.76 -2.39
C VAL A 106 -7.85 -18.21 -1.14
N GLU A 107 -8.25 -17.25 -0.32
CA GLU A 107 -9.04 -17.51 0.88
C GLU A 107 -10.39 -16.78 0.80
N ASN A 108 -11.44 -17.45 1.26
CA ASN A 108 -12.79 -16.88 1.37
C ASN A 108 -13.05 -16.28 2.75
N ASP A 109 -12.14 -16.51 3.70
CA ASP A 109 -12.17 -16.00 5.06
C ASP A 109 -11.02 -15.00 5.25
N PHE A 110 -11.36 -13.74 5.44
CA PHE A 110 -10.36 -12.68 5.66
C PHE A 110 -9.56 -12.87 6.95
N HIS A 111 -10.13 -13.50 7.98
CA HIS A 111 -9.41 -13.82 9.21
C HIS A 111 -8.22 -14.74 8.94
N LYS A 112 -8.39 -15.74 8.08
CA LYS A 112 -7.29 -16.63 7.68
C LYS A 112 -6.19 -15.89 6.95
N VAL A 113 -6.55 -14.97 6.03
CA VAL A 113 -5.56 -14.15 5.32
C VAL A 113 -4.72 -13.35 6.31
N VAL A 114 -5.35 -12.68 7.28
CA VAL A 114 -4.65 -11.89 8.30
C VAL A 114 -3.72 -12.78 9.12
N LYS A 115 -4.20 -13.92 9.63
CA LYS A 115 -3.45 -14.84 10.51
C LYS A 115 -2.15 -15.36 9.90
N ILE A 116 -2.14 -15.64 8.61
CA ILE A 116 -0.96 -16.23 7.97
C ILE A 116 -0.01 -15.21 7.35
N SER A 117 -0.41 -13.94 7.25
CA SER A 117 0.36 -12.90 6.58
C SER A 117 1.46 -12.31 7.48
N ASP A 118 2.60 -12.02 6.88
CA ASP A 118 3.72 -11.28 7.47
C ASP A 118 3.67 -9.79 7.02
N VAL A 119 3.13 -9.57 5.82
CA VAL A 119 2.79 -8.25 5.29
C VAL A 119 1.34 -8.29 4.84
N ILE A 120 0.57 -7.29 5.24
CA ILE A 120 -0.84 -7.15 4.88
C ILE A 120 -1.00 -5.88 4.04
N ILE A 121 -1.51 -6.03 2.82
CA ILE A 121 -1.78 -4.91 1.92
C ILE A 121 -3.30 -4.81 1.72
N SER A 122 -3.90 -3.73 2.18
CA SER A 122 -5.30 -3.45 1.89
C SER A 122 -5.39 -2.51 0.69
N ALA A 123 -5.77 -3.10 -0.47
CA ALA A 123 -5.90 -2.43 -1.76
C ALA A 123 -7.35 -2.47 -2.25
N THR A 124 -8.29 -2.34 -1.33
CA THR A 124 -9.73 -2.30 -1.62
C THR A 124 -10.16 -0.93 -2.12
N THR A 125 -11.38 -0.84 -2.63
CA THR A 125 -11.98 0.46 -2.92
C THR A 125 -12.16 1.24 -1.62
N PHE A 126 -11.68 2.47 -1.62
CA PHE A 126 -11.91 3.40 -0.52
C PHE A 126 -13.41 3.64 -0.32
N THR A 127 -13.84 3.58 0.93
CA THR A 127 -15.21 3.89 1.35
C THR A 127 -15.17 4.82 2.57
N SER A 128 -16.14 5.69 2.72
CA SER A 128 -16.28 6.53 3.91
C SER A 128 -16.69 5.72 5.15
N GLU A 129 -17.25 4.54 4.95
CA GLU A 129 -17.61 3.61 6.02
C GLU A 129 -16.45 2.67 6.36
N ILE A 130 -16.23 2.48 7.65
CA ILE A 130 -15.25 1.53 8.14
C ILE A 130 -15.90 0.16 8.17
N THR A 131 -15.39 -0.74 7.32
CA THR A 131 -15.77 -2.16 7.30
C THR A 131 -14.52 -3.00 7.49
N PRO A 132 -14.10 -3.27 8.74
CA PRO A 132 -12.81 -3.86 9.01
C PRO A 132 -12.70 -5.31 8.54
N TYR A 133 -11.50 -5.67 8.09
CA TYR A 133 -11.03 -7.05 7.86
C TYR A 133 -9.82 -7.36 8.73
N ILE A 134 -9.10 -6.32 9.19
CA ILE A 134 -7.85 -6.45 9.92
C ILE A 134 -8.12 -6.14 11.39
N TYR A 135 -8.20 -7.19 12.20
CA TYR A 135 -8.43 -7.15 13.64
C TYR A 135 -7.19 -7.59 14.40
N GLU A 136 -6.96 -7.04 15.61
CA GLU A 136 -5.81 -7.39 16.45
C GLU A 136 -5.71 -8.89 16.74
N LYS A 137 -6.83 -9.53 17.06
CA LYS A 137 -6.90 -10.96 17.42
C LYS A 137 -6.39 -11.92 16.33
N ASP A 138 -6.31 -11.43 15.09
CA ASP A 138 -5.89 -12.23 13.94
C ASP A 138 -4.45 -11.92 13.50
N LEU A 139 -3.82 -10.88 14.07
CA LEU A 139 -2.48 -10.49 13.69
C LEU A 139 -1.42 -11.39 14.31
N LYS A 140 -0.37 -11.63 13.55
CA LYS A 140 0.90 -12.11 14.12
C LYS A 140 1.53 -11.03 15.01
N ASP A 141 2.35 -11.43 15.95
CA ASP A 141 3.11 -10.49 16.78
C ASP A 141 4.15 -9.71 15.95
N ASP A 142 4.56 -10.27 14.83
CA ASP A 142 5.52 -9.68 13.91
C ASP A 142 4.89 -9.49 12.53
N VAL A 143 4.36 -8.30 12.25
CA VAL A 143 3.59 -8.01 11.04
C VAL A 143 3.78 -6.55 10.58
N LEU A 144 3.71 -6.35 9.27
CA LEU A 144 3.62 -5.03 8.63
C LEU A 144 2.26 -4.86 7.96
N ILE A 145 1.56 -3.77 8.24
CA ILE A 145 0.25 -3.44 7.66
C ILE A 145 0.38 -2.19 6.78
N LEU A 146 -0.05 -2.31 5.53
CA LEU A 146 -0.02 -1.26 4.49
C LEU A 146 -1.44 -0.99 3.98
N PRO A 147 -2.22 -0.12 4.66
CA PRO A 147 -3.58 0.20 4.25
C PRO A 147 -3.58 1.28 3.16
N LEU A 148 -3.60 0.87 1.88
CA LEU A 148 -3.67 1.78 0.73
C LEU A 148 -5.06 2.42 0.56
N ASP A 149 -6.03 1.94 1.31
CA ASP A 149 -7.41 2.43 1.38
C ASP A 149 -7.66 3.33 2.60
N TYR A 150 -6.63 4.04 3.06
CA TYR A 150 -6.67 4.96 4.21
C TYR A 150 -7.13 4.31 5.54
N GLY A 151 -7.04 2.99 5.64
CA GLY A 151 -7.37 2.26 6.86
C GLY A 151 -8.85 1.94 7.03
N CYS A 152 -9.71 2.10 6.01
CA CYS A 152 -11.12 1.73 6.11
C CYS A 152 -11.35 0.22 6.34
N ARG A 153 -10.30 -0.61 6.18
CA ARG A 153 -10.32 -2.05 6.47
C ARG A 153 -9.61 -2.43 7.76
N VAL A 154 -9.11 -1.46 8.50
CA VAL A 154 -8.45 -1.66 9.80
C VAL A 154 -9.43 -1.38 10.91
N ASP A 155 -9.55 -2.30 11.88
CA ASP A 155 -10.33 -2.03 13.09
C ASP A 155 -9.69 -0.87 13.87
N PRO A 156 -10.42 0.23 14.15
CA PRO A 156 -9.87 1.36 14.90
C PRO A 156 -9.33 1.00 16.29
N ASN A 157 -9.84 -0.05 16.92
CA ASN A 157 -9.34 -0.52 18.22
C ASN A 157 -7.92 -1.07 18.12
N LEU A 158 -7.52 -1.58 16.95
CA LEU A 158 -6.17 -2.06 16.67
C LEU A 158 -5.13 -0.94 16.84
N TYR A 159 -5.46 0.31 16.57
CA TYR A 159 -4.50 1.42 16.65
C TYR A 159 -3.83 1.58 18.02
N LYS A 160 -4.52 1.19 19.09
CA LYS A 160 -3.99 1.23 20.47
C LYS A 160 -3.04 0.08 20.78
N ARG A 161 -3.00 -0.94 19.91
CA ARG A 161 -2.24 -2.18 20.07
C ARG A 161 -1.05 -2.30 19.12
N LEU A 162 -0.87 -1.28 18.28
CA LEU A 162 0.29 -1.19 17.40
C LEU A 162 1.51 -0.69 18.15
N ASP A 163 2.67 -1.30 17.89
CA ASP A 163 3.93 -0.88 18.48
C ASP A 163 4.46 0.39 17.80
N GLU A 164 4.28 0.50 16.48
CA GLU A 164 4.78 1.63 15.73
C GLU A 164 3.85 1.95 14.55
N VAL A 165 3.64 3.26 14.32
CA VAL A 165 2.88 3.76 13.17
C VAL A 165 3.70 4.83 12.46
N TYR A 166 3.81 4.70 11.13
CA TYR A 166 4.55 5.61 10.27
C TYR A 166 3.68 6.16 9.14
N THR A 167 4.16 7.21 8.50
CA THR A 167 3.57 7.76 7.27
C THR A 167 4.68 8.23 6.32
N ASP A 168 4.33 8.52 5.09
CA ASP A 168 5.22 9.15 4.12
C ASP A 168 5.37 10.67 4.34
N ASP A 169 4.36 11.34 4.91
CA ASP A 169 4.38 12.78 5.24
C ASP A 169 3.43 13.07 6.40
N ILE A 170 3.97 13.60 7.50
CA ILE A 170 3.22 13.91 8.73
C ILE A 170 2.27 15.09 8.52
N SER A 171 2.67 16.10 7.75
CA SER A 171 1.84 17.27 7.49
C SER A 171 0.61 16.88 6.66
N GLN A 172 0.82 16.08 5.62
CA GLN A 172 -0.27 15.54 4.80
C GLN A 172 -1.18 14.62 5.63
N TYR A 173 -0.60 13.77 6.50
CA TYR A 173 -1.38 12.91 7.39
C TYR A 173 -2.29 13.74 8.31
N LYS A 174 -1.79 14.82 8.92
CA LYS A 174 -2.60 15.72 9.75
C LYS A 174 -3.77 16.30 8.98
N VAL A 175 -3.51 16.93 7.83
CA VAL A 175 -4.55 17.54 7.00
C VAL A 175 -5.60 16.52 6.54
N LYS A 176 -5.15 15.37 5.99
CA LYS A 176 -6.08 14.32 5.54
C LYS A 176 -6.84 13.68 6.70
N SER A 177 -6.20 13.53 7.85
CA SER A 177 -6.80 12.92 9.00
C SER A 177 -7.86 13.81 9.66
N GLU A 178 -7.84 15.12 9.46
CA GLU A 178 -8.89 16.05 9.89
C GLU A 178 -10.14 15.95 9.00
N ASN A 179 -9.95 15.52 7.77
CA ASN A 179 -11.04 15.25 6.84
C ASN A 179 -11.74 13.94 7.20
N LYS A 180 -12.90 14.04 7.86
CA LYS A 180 -13.72 12.89 8.31
C LYS A 180 -14.16 11.93 7.20
N THR A 181 -14.00 12.33 5.94
CA THR A 181 -14.37 11.53 4.77
C THR A 181 -13.32 10.45 4.48
N PHE A 182 -12.04 10.69 4.84
CA PHE A 182 -10.92 9.83 4.44
C PHE A 182 -10.38 8.96 5.57
N PHE A 183 -10.58 9.35 6.82
CA PHE A 183 -10.04 8.63 7.95
C PHE A 183 -11.08 8.32 9.02
N PRO A 184 -10.95 7.19 9.72
CA PRO A 184 -11.76 6.92 10.90
C PRO A 184 -11.56 8.02 11.96
N LYS A 185 -12.59 8.23 12.81
CA LYS A 185 -12.52 9.21 13.91
C LYS A 185 -11.36 8.92 14.87
N GLN A 186 -11.07 7.65 15.12
CA GLN A 186 -9.89 7.23 15.91
C GLN A 186 -8.69 7.15 14.98
N ARG A 187 -7.58 7.75 15.41
CA ARG A 187 -6.37 7.89 14.65
C ARG A 187 -5.17 7.48 15.48
N PRO A 188 -4.24 6.68 14.93
CA PRO A 188 -3.03 6.36 15.65
C PRO A 188 -2.08 7.56 15.67
N LYS A 189 -1.26 7.64 16.72
CA LYS A 189 -0.14 8.59 16.78
C LYS A 189 0.95 8.14 15.82
N ILE A 190 1.35 9.03 14.93
CA ILE A 190 2.48 8.77 14.01
C ILE A 190 3.79 8.90 14.79
N LYS A 191 4.67 7.92 14.61
CA LYS A 191 6.01 7.92 15.23
C LYS A 191 6.98 8.77 14.44
N ASN A 192 7.12 8.51 13.14
CA ASN A 192 8.03 9.21 12.23
C ASN A 192 7.57 9.05 10.77
N GLU A 193 8.25 9.77 9.89
CA GLU A 193 8.14 9.57 8.45
C GLU A 193 9.05 8.44 7.97
N ILE A 194 8.61 7.72 6.94
CA ILE A 194 9.40 6.64 6.32
C ILE A 194 10.69 7.20 5.71
N GLY A 195 10.64 8.41 5.14
CA GLY A 195 11.82 9.08 4.59
C GLY A 195 12.95 9.20 5.60
N ASP A 196 12.64 9.60 6.84
CA ASP A 196 13.62 9.71 7.92
C ASP A 196 14.25 8.35 8.29
N LEU A 197 13.46 7.29 8.34
CA LEU A 197 13.97 5.95 8.63
C LEU A 197 14.96 5.50 7.57
N ILE A 198 14.64 5.76 6.31
CA ILE A 198 15.49 5.38 5.16
C ILE A 198 16.78 6.20 5.16
N ALA A 199 16.69 7.52 5.32
CA ALA A 199 17.83 8.43 5.34
C ALA A 199 18.81 8.09 6.48
N LYS A 200 18.28 7.76 7.66
CA LYS A 200 19.07 7.38 8.84
C LYS A 200 19.49 5.91 8.82
N ARG A 201 19.14 5.15 7.78
CA ARG A 201 19.39 3.70 7.68
C ARG A 201 18.90 2.91 8.90
N ILE A 202 17.79 3.34 9.48
CA ILE A 202 17.20 2.68 10.63
C ILE A 202 16.53 1.39 10.13
N ILE A 203 17.10 0.27 10.52
CA ILE A 203 16.55 -1.06 10.21
C ILE A 203 15.61 -1.46 11.35
N ARG A 204 14.52 -2.14 11.01
CA ARG A 204 13.62 -2.76 11.98
C ARG A 204 14.40 -3.55 13.03
N SER A 205 14.06 -3.40 14.30
CA SER A 205 14.65 -4.18 15.39
C SER A 205 14.33 -5.68 15.20
N LYS A 206 15.18 -6.54 15.80
CA LYS A 206 14.93 -8.01 15.79
C LYS A 206 13.72 -8.43 16.62
N LYS A 207 13.24 -7.56 17.53
CA LYS A 207 12.03 -7.86 18.34
C LYS A 207 10.79 -7.83 17.45
N PRO A 208 9.87 -8.79 17.63
CA PRO A 208 8.58 -8.77 16.95
C PRO A 208 7.84 -7.46 17.19
N LYS A 209 7.17 -6.95 16.18
CA LYS A 209 6.40 -5.70 16.23
C LYS A 209 5.23 -5.71 15.27
N LYS A 210 4.11 -5.18 15.73
CA LYS A 210 2.95 -4.84 14.91
C LYS A 210 3.13 -3.41 14.39
N ILE A 211 3.48 -3.28 13.12
CA ILE A 211 3.77 -1.98 12.48
C ILE A 211 2.71 -1.68 11.42
N LEU A 212 2.22 -0.45 11.42
CA LEU A 212 1.32 0.06 10.39
C LEU A 212 1.93 1.28 9.71
N VAL A 213 1.81 1.38 8.38
CA VAL A 213 2.33 2.51 7.62
C VAL A 213 1.29 3.05 6.67
N PHE A 214 0.92 4.31 6.86
CA PHE A 214 0.08 5.05 5.93
C PHE A 214 0.93 5.68 4.82
N ASN A 215 0.98 5.02 3.66
CA ASN A 215 1.55 5.59 2.45
C ASN A 215 0.45 6.40 1.74
N LEU A 216 0.35 7.68 2.06
CA LEU A 216 -0.70 8.57 1.56
C LEU A 216 -0.44 9.04 0.13
N GLY A 217 0.83 8.97 -0.28
CA GLY A 217 1.32 9.39 -1.59
C GLY A 217 1.59 10.89 -1.66
N ILE A 218 2.82 11.24 -1.95
CA ILE A 218 3.26 12.62 -2.18
C ILE A 218 3.65 12.80 -3.65
N ALA A 219 3.42 14.01 -4.17
CA ALA A 219 3.68 14.34 -5.58
C ALA A 219 5.13 14.09 -6.01
N LEU A 220 6.08 14.17 -5.08
CA LEU A 220 7.48 13.85 -5.32
C LEU A 220 7.68 12.45 -5.90
N PHE A 221 6.92 11.45 -5.43
CA PHE A 221 7.02 10.09 -5.94
C PHE A 221 6.51 9.98 -7.39
N ASP A 222 5.48 10.74 -7.74
CA ASP A 222 4.96 10.79 -9.11
C ASP A 222 6.00 11.44 -10.04
N ILE A 223 6.64 12.54 -9.62
CA ILE A 223 7.69 13.24 -10.37
C ILE A 223 8.91 12.34 -10.58
N LEU A 224 9.42 11.70 -9.53
CA LEU A 224 10.59 10.83 -9.63
C LEU A 224 10.34 9.64 -10.55
N THR A 225 9.14 9.05 -10.48
CA THR A 225 8.75 7.96 -11.38
C THR A 225 8.63 8.44 -12.82
N ALA A 226 8.01 9.60 -13.07
CA ALA A 226 7.90 10.20 -14.37
C ALA A 226 9.29 10.52 -14.96
N LEU A 227 10.18 11.13 -14.19
CA LEU A 227 11.56 11.41 -14.60
C LEU A 227 12.34 10.14 -14.97
N SER A 228 12.14 9.04 -14.25
CA SER A 228 12.80 7.77 -14.56
C SER A 228 12.35 7.17 -15.90
N MET A 229 11.17 7.54 -16.38
CA MET A 229 10.62 7.07 -17.66
C MET A 229 11.13 7.88 -18.88
N ILE A 230 11.51 9.15 -18.69
CA ILE A 230 11.98 10.02 -19.79
C ILE A 230 13.51 10.11 -19.89
N LYS A 231 14.24 9.67 -18.84
CA LYS A 231 15.70 9.65 -18.80
C LYS A 231 16.31 8.34 -19.36
N LYS A 232 15.71 7.81 -20.42
CA LYS A 232 16.34 6.69 -21.15
C LYS A 232 17.27 7.18 -22.23
#